data_0ef309c2a26de096ba33b14109bdfb7f
#
_entry.id   0ef309c2a26de096ba33b14109bdfb7f
#
_cell.length_a   1.000
_cell.length_b   1.000
_cell.length_c   1.000
_cell.angle_alpha   90.00
_cell.angle_beta   90.00
_cell.angle_gamma   90.00
#
_symmetry.space_group_name_H-M   'P 1'
#
loop_
_entity.id
_entity.type
_entity.pdbx_description
1 polymer ?
#
loop_
_entity_poly.entity_id
_entity_poly.type
_entity_poly.pdbx_seq_one_letter_code
_entity_poly.pdbx_strand_id
1 'polypeptide(L)'
;MLSFRRALVVVGLSVAVLYVSSASGMAGGNPGRTPLPTPPDVVGPLCGPSIGTVVAHVTVNNEYIKTFTQQDGTLRFGINGYTASSVTAGGKTLTFNSSGPATIIVAADGTTERIVSEGHAFVIGPTGPNTGILVVTGRITVDLATGNVIVLSGNVTDVCALLG
;
A
#
# COMPACT_ATOMS: atom_id res chain seq x y z
N MET A 1 3.44 30.66 -3.56
CA MET A 1 3.29 29.46 -4.43
C MET A 1 3.80 28.26 -3.68
N LEU A 2 2.93 27.56 -2.93
CA LEU A 2 3.31 26.33 -2.22
C LEU A 2 3.16 25.17 -3.20
N SER A 3 4.29 24.59 -3.60
CA SER A 3 4.34 23.34 -4.36
C SER A 3 3.97 22.20 -3.44
N PHE A 4 2.72 21.75 -3.48
CA PHE A 4 2.29 20.48 -2.87
C PHE A 4 2.96 19.33 -3.64
N ARG A 5 4.12 18.87 -3.17
CA ARG A 5 4.65 17.57 -3.55
C ARG A 5 3.74 16.51 -2.92
N ARG A 6 2.82 16.00 -3.69
CA ARG A 6 1.98 14.85 -3.30
C ARG A 6 2.90 13.66 -3.09
N ALA A 7 3.11 13.31 -1.84
CA ALA A 7 3.80 12.10 -1.46
C ALA A 7 2.92 10.90 -1.82
N LEU A 8 3.39 10.08 -2.74
CA LEU A 8 2.72 8.83 -3.11
C LEU A 8 3.12 7.76 -2.09
N VAL A 9 2.27 7.50 -1.11
CA VAL A 9 2.42 6.35 -0.22
C VAL A 9 1.86 5.15 -0.97
N VAL A 10 2.73 4.33 -1.54
CA VAL A 10 2.35 3.01 -2.01
C VAL A 10 2.55 2.05 -0.85
N VAL A 11 1.51 1.82 -0.10
CA VAL A 11 1.41 0.62 0.74
C VAL A 11 1.29 -0.53 -0.26
N GLY A 12 1.88 -1.67 -0.02
CA GLY A 12 1.69 -2.90 -0.82
C GLY A 12 0.23 -3.33 -0.95
N LEU A 13 -0.64 -2.56 -0.35
CA LEU A 13 -1.94 -2.20 -0.81
C LEU A 13 -1.77 -1.29 -2.02
N SER A 14 -2.19 -1.80 -3.15
CA SER A 14 -2.44 -0.99 -4.32
C SER A 14 -3.31 0.20 -3.91
N VAL A 15 -2.74 1.37 -3.66
CA VAL A 15 -3.54 2.60 -3.70
C VAL A 15 -3.91 2.76 -5.17
N ALA A 16 -4.81 1.90 -5.62
CA ALA A 16 -5.61 2.19 -6.78
C ALA A 16 -6.29 3.52 -6.44
N VAL A 17 -5.93 4.57 -7.12
CA VAL A 17 -6.82 5.71 -7.29
C VAL A 17 -8.13 5.08 -7.70
N LEU A 18 -9.08 5.02 -6.77
CA LEU A 18 -10.41 4.50 -7.02
C LEU A 18 -11.08 5.44 -8.02
N TYR A 19 -10.78 5.23 -9.30
CA TYR A 19 -11.75 5.53 -10.33
C TYR A 19 -12.89 4.54 -10.07
N VAL A 20 -13.89 4.98 -9.33
CA VAL A 20 -15.20 4.34 -9.29
C VAL A 20 -15.82 4.55 -10.66
N SER A 21 -15.29 3.85 -11.64
CA SER A 21 -16.03 3.54 -12.84
C SER A 21 -17.02 2.48 -12.42
N SER A 22 -18.30 2.81 -12.46
CA SER A 22 -19.42 1.89 -12.35
C SER A 22 -19.29 0.82 -13.44
N ALA A 23 -18.47 -0.19 -13.20
CA ALA A 23 -18.37 -1.39 -13.99
C ALA A 23 -19.46 -2.35 -13.50
N SER A 24 -20.61 -2.26 -14.12
CA SER A 24 -21.65 -3.28 -14.05
C SER A 24 -21.12 -4.59 -14.63
N GLY A 25 -21.15 -5.65 -13.83
CA GLY A 25 -21.24 -7.01 -14.33
C GLY A 25 -19.93 -7.74 -14.52
N MET A 26 -19.56 -8.56 -13.52
CA MET A 26 -18.94 -9.86 -13.75
C MET A 26 -19.57 -10.88 -12.81
N ALA A 27 -20.28 -11.82 -13.40
CA ALA A 27 -20.90 -12.95 -12.74
C ALA A 27 -19.82 -13.94 -12.24
N GLY A 28 -20.00 -14.46 -11.03
CA GLY A 28 -19.32 -15.69 -10.59
C GLY A 28 -18.44 -15.60 -9.36
N GLY A 29 -18.43 -14.49 -8.60
CA GLY A 29 -17.69 -14.36 -7.34
C GLY A 29 -18.63 -14.18 -6.15
N ASN A 30 -18.13 -14.50 -4.97
CA ASN A 30 -18.80 -14.29 -3.69
C ASN A 30 -19.40 -12.85 -3.63
N PRO A 31 -20.71 -12.67 -3.41
CA PRO A 31 -21.35 -11.37 -3.54
C PRO A 31 -20.68 -10.36 -2.62
N GLY A 32 -20.23 -9.23 -3.19
CA GLY A 32 -19.61 -8.13 -2.48
C GLY A 32 -18.08 -8.13 -2.45
N ARG A 33 -17.39 -8.98 -3.20
CA ARG A 33 -15.93 -8.95 -3.36
C ARG A 33 -15.55 -8.56 -4.79
N THR A 34 -14.71 -7.56 -4.91
CA THR A 34 -14.17 -7.12 -6.20
C THR A 34 -12.66 -7.36 -6.22
N PRO A 35 -12.10 -8.05 -7.22
CA PRO A 35 -10.67 -8.18 -7.37
C PRO A 35 -9.99 -6.81 -7.47
N LEU A 36 -8.87 -6.64 -6.79
CA LEU A 36 -8.05 -5.44 -6.94
C LEU A 36 -7.13 -5.57 -8.16
N PRO A 37 -7.04 -4.53 -8.99
CA PRO A 37 -6.06 -4.53 -10.08
C PRO A 37 -4.64 -4.51 -9.52
N THR A 38 -3.71 -5.15 -10.23
CA THR A 38 -2.29 -5.04 -9.90
C THR A 38 -1.83 -3.59 -10.13
N PRO A 39 -1.19 -2.95 -9.15
CA PRO A 39 -0.69 -1.59 -9.31
C PRO A 39 0.48 -1.55 -10.30
N PRO A 40 0.73 -0.41 -10.94
CA PRO A 40 1.92 -0.22 -11.74
C PRO A 40 3.20 -0.28 -10.88
N ASP A 41 4.31 -0.57 -11.53
CA ASP A 41 5.63 -0.49 -10.89
C ASP A 41 5.93 0.91 -10.37
N VAL A 42 6.56 0.97 -9.21
CA VAL A 42 7.12 2.22 -8.68
C VAL A 42 8.61 2.25 -8.97
N VAL A 43 9.03 3.24 -9.75
CA VAL A 43 10.42 3.38 -10.19
C VAL A 43 10.97 4.72 -9.76
N GLY A 44 12.13 4.73 -9.10
CA GLY A 44 12.78 5.96 -8.67
C GLY A 44 13.91 5.74 -7.68
N PRO A 45 14.49 6.83 -7.15
CA PRO A 45 15.54 6.78 -6.13
C PRO A 45 14.94 6.53 -4.74
N LEU A 46 14.14 5.47 -4.60
CA LEU A 46 13.33 5.18 -3.41
C LEU A 46 14.18 4.92 -2.15
N CYS A 47 15.43 4.50 -2.34
CA CYS A 47 16.40 4.22 -1.27
C CYS A 47 17.50 5.28 -1.16
N GLY A 48 17.29 6.44 -1.78
CA GLY A 48 18.30 7.50 -1.83
C GLY A 48 19.33 7.34 -2.96
N PRO A 49 20.20 8.35 -3.13
CA PRO A 49 21.08 8.43 -4.29
C PRO A 49 22.19 7.35 -4.31
N SER A 50 22.59 6.83 -3.15
CA SER A 50 23.64 5.80 -3.06
C SER A 50 23.24 4.45 -3.65
N ILE A 51 21.95 4.10 -3.57
CA ILE A 51 21.40 2.84 -4.13
C ILE A 51 21.02 3.03 -5.61
N GLY A 52 20.76 4.28 -6.02
CA GLY A 52 20.34 4.61 -7.37
C GLY A 52 18.88 4.30 -7.65
N THR A 53 18.57 3.90 -8.88
CA THR A 53 17.21 3.59 -9.29
C THR A 53 16.77 2.24 -8.73
N VAL A 54 15.65 2.26 -8.04
CA VAL A 54 14.98 1.09 -7.49
C VAL A 54 13.68 0.86 -8.24
N VAL A 55 13.37 -0.40 -8.54
CA VAL A 55 12.08 -0.83 -9.10
C VAL A 55 11.38 -1.67 -8.06
N ALA A 56 10.21 -1.22 -7.61
CA ALA A 56 9.31 -1.99 -6.76
C ALA A 56 8.14 -2.49 -7.61
N HIS A 57 7.95 -3.81 -7.65
CA HIS A 57 7.01 -4.51 -8.51
C HIS A 57 6.15 -5.48 -7.70
N VAL A 58 4.84 -5.52 -7.97
CA VAL A 58 3.94 -6.54 -7.41
C VAL A 58 3.95 -7.75 -8.35
N THR A 59 4.58 -8.83 -7.90
CA THR A 59 4.77 -10.06 -8.69
C THR A 59 3.55 -10.97 -8.71
N VAL A 60 2.76 -10.93 -7.63
CA VAL A 60 1.50 -11.69 -7.50
C VAL A 60 0.49 -10.78 -6.81
N ASN A 61 -0.71 -10.68 -7.37
CA ASN A 61 -1.83 -10.00 -6.72
C ASN A 61 -3.11 -10.85 -6.84
N ASN A 62 -3.53 -11.42 -5.72
CA ASN A 62 -4.78 -12.15 -5.54
C ASN A 62 -5.63 -11.48 -4.45
N GLU A 63 -5.56 -10.15 -4.38
CA GLU A 63 -6.33 -9.37 -3.43
C GLU A 63 -7.73 -9.05 -3.96
N TYR A 64 -8.64 -8.88 -3.03
CA TYR A 64 -9.99 -8.40 -3.28
C TYR A 64 -10.37 -7.35 -2.25
N ILE A 65 -11.26 -6.46 -2.65
CA ILE A 65 -11.83 -5.40 -1.83
C ILE A 65 -13.30 -5.67 -1.54
N LYS A 66 -13.71 -5.32 -0.32
CA LYS A 66 -15.12 -5.26 0.10
C LYS A 66 -15.40 -3.92 0.73
N THR A 67 -16.49 -3.29 0.29
CA THR A 67 -16.91 -1.98 0.80
C THR A 67 -18.00 -2.13 1.87
N PHE A 68 -17.86 -1.36 2.93
CA PHE A 68 -18.85 -1.25 4.01
C PHE A 68 -19.16 0.24 4.22
N THR A 69 -20.44 0.59 4.21
CA THR A 69 -20.89 1.94 4.57
C THR A 69 -21.38 1.93 6.01
N GLN A 70 -20.87 2.84 6.82
CA GLN A 70 -21.30 3.02 8.19
C GLN A 70 -22.49 3.98 8.28
N GLN A 71 -23.18 4.01 9.42
CA GLN A 71 -24.36 4.86 9.61
C GLN A 71 -24.04 6.36 9.57
N ASP A 72 -22.80 6.73 9.93
CA ASP A 72 -22.29 8.09 9.88
C ASP A 72 -21.80 8.54 8.49
N GLY A 73 -21.97 7.68 7.47
CA GLY A 73 -21.49 7.93 6.11
C GLY A 73 -20.03 7.56 5.87
N THR A 74 -19.28 7.14 6.89
CA THR A 74 -17.91 6.65 6.74
C THR A 74 -17.89 5.39 5.88
N LEU A 75 -16.96 5.34 4.91
CA LEU A 75 -16.70 4.16 4.10
C LEU A 75 -15.50 3.40 4.65
N ARG A 76 -15.64 2.09 4.72
CA ARG A 76 -14.55 1.18 5.02
C ARG A 76 -14.35 0.22 3.87
N PHE A 77 -13.15 0.18 3.36
CA PHE A 77 -12.73 -0.75 2.32
C PHE A 77 -11.85 -1.82 2.94
N GLY A 78 -12.42 -2.99 3.17
CA GLY A 78 -11.66 -4.15 3.67
C GLY A 78 -10.95 -4.84 2.51
N ILE A 79 -9.63 -4.93 2.56
CA ILE A 79 -8.79 -5.60 1.58
C ILE A 79 -8.24 -6.87 2.20
N ASN A 80 -8.30 -7.96 1.45
CA ASN A 80 -7.75 -9.25 1.85
C ASN A 80 -7.27 -10.01 0.61
N GLY A 81 -6.32 -10.91 0.84
CA GLY A 81 -5.81 -11.78 -0.20
C GLY A 81 -4.34 -12.06 -0.04
N TYR A 82 -3.75 -12.56 -1.12
CA TYR A 82 -2.32 -12.85 -1.19
C TYR A 82 -1.64 -11.89 -2.16
N THR A 83 -0.56 -11.29 -1.70
CA THR A 83 0.27 -10.39 -2.50
C THR A 83 1.74 -10.72 -2.27
N ALA A 84 2.51 -10.75 -3.35
CA ALA A 84 3.97 -10.80 -3.29
C ALA A 84 4.56 -9.64 -4.06
N SER A 85 5.62 -9.07 -3.53
CA SER A 85 6.32 -7.93 -4.12
C SER A 85 7.80 -8.22 -4.28
N SER A 86 8.42 -7.63 -5.28
CA SER A 86 9.87 -7.64 -5.47
C SER A 86 10.42 -6.22 -5.51
N VAL A 87 11.66 -6.09 -5.09
CA VAL A 87 12.43 -4.84 -5.17
C VAL A 87 13.76 -5.13 -5.82
N THR A 88 14.07 -4.40 -6.89
CA THR A 88 15.29 -4.58 -7.67
C THR A 88 16.09 -3.28 -7.71
N ALA A 89 17.37 -3.35 -7.39
CA ALA A 89 18.35 -2.27 -7.56
C ALA A 89 19.75 -2.84 -7.73
N GLY A 90 20.58 -2.20 -8.56
CA GLY A 90 21.99 -2.59 -8.74
C GLY A 90 22.21 -4.04 -9.16
N GLY A 91 21.26 -4.66 -9.87
CA GLY A 91 21.31 -6.07 -10.25
C GLY A 91 20.90 -7.06 -9.15
N LYS A 92 20.55 -6.59 -7.96
CA LYS A 92 20.04 -7.41 -6.85
C LYS A 92 18.53 -7.33 -6.80
N THR A 93 17.87 -8.49 -6.65
CA THR A 93 16.41 -8.58 -6.47
C THR A 93 16.08 -9.27 -5.16
N LEU A 94 15.21 -8.64 -4.40
CA LEU A 94 14.66 -9.17 -3.15
C LEU A 94 13.16 -9.39 -3.34
N THR A 95 12.64 -10.48 -2.80
CA THR A 95 11.20 -10.81 -2.88
C THR A 95 10.62 -10.92 -1.49
N PHE A 96 9.42 -10.38 -1.31
CA PHE A 96 8.75 -10.31 -0.02
C PHE A 96 7.30 -10.77 -0.16
N ASN A 97 6.82 -11.50 0.87
CA ASN A 97 5.40 -11.63 1.11
C ASN A 97 4.88 -10.27 1.62
N SER A 98 3.89 -9.72 0.94
CA SER A 98 3.23 -8.45 1.31
C SER A 98 1.75 -8.64 1.63
N SER A 99 1.37 -9.87 1.99
CA SER A 99 -0.02 -10.27 2.26
C SER A 99 -0.44 -9.93 3.68
N GLY A 100 -1.62 -9.38 3.81
CA GLY A 100 -2.22 -9.12 5.11
C GLY A 100 -3.57 -8.40 4.93
N PRO A 101 -4.49 -8.57 5.88
CA PRO A 101 -5.71 -7.79 5.84
C PRO A 101 -5.40 -6.31 6.04
N ALA A 102 -6.07 -5.48 5.27
CA ALA A 102 -6.01 -4.06 5.45
C ALA A 102 -7.38 -3.41 5.36
N THR A 103 -7.50 -2.26 6.01
CA THR A 103 -8.72 -1.45 5.98
C THR A 103 -8.36 -0.02 5.62
N ILE A 104 -8.94 0.47 4.52
CA ILE A 104 -8.91 1.89 4.19
C ILE A 104 -10.15 2.53 4.79
N ILE A 105 -9.98 3.64 5.48
CA ILE A 105 -11.06 4.40 6.10
C ILE A 105 -11.17 5.75 5.38
N VAL A 106 -12.36 6.03 4.87
CA VAL A 106 -12.69 7.28 4.17
C VAL A 106 -13.83 7.95 4.94
N ALA A 107 -13.60 9.17 5.39
CA ALA A 107 -14.61 9.96 6.08
C ALA A 107 -15.81 10.27 5.18
N ALA A 108 -16.94 10.68 5.78
CA ALA A 108 -18.17 10.99 5.05
C ALA A 108 -18.02 12.14 4.05
N ASP A 109 -17.04 13.02 4.24
CA ASP A 109 -16.69 14.11 3.31
C ASP A 109 -15.84 13.66 2.12
N GLY A 110 -15.51 12.35 2.03
CA GLY A 110 -14.70 11.76 0.97
C GLY A 110 -13.20 11.86 1.20
N THR A 111 -12.74 12.39 2.32
CA THR A 111 -11.30 12.42 2.65
C THR A 111 -10.85 11.03 3.11
N THR A 112 -9.74 10.54 2.56
CA THR A 112 -9.14 9.30 3.05
C THR A 112 -8.32 9.61 4.29
N GLU A 113 -8.73 9.06 5.43
CA GLU A 113 -8.13 9.37 6.72
C GLU A 113 -6.86 8.52 6.95
N ARG A 114 -7.01 7.21 6.82
CA ARG A 114 -5.95 6.27 7.20
C ARG A 114 -6.10 4.90 6.55
N ILE A 115 -4.98 4.20 6.50
CA ILE A 115 -4.92 2.78 6.19
C ILE A 115 -4.43 2.04 7.43
N VAL A 116 -5.13 1.00 7.84
CA VAL A 116 -4.68 0.06 8.88
C VAL A 116 -4.38 -1.26 8.19
N SER A 117 -3.16 -1.78 8.35
CA SER A 117 -2.75 -3.08 7.83
C SER A 117 -2.29 -3.99 8.96
N GLU A 118 -2.61 -5.27 8.84
CA GLU A 118 -2.19 -6.32 9.77
C GLU A 118 -1.55 -7.47 8.98
N GLY A 119 -0.55 -8.14 9.56
CA GLY A 119 0.21 -9.18 8.88
C GLY A 119 1.46 -8.63 8.19
N HIS A 120 1.64 -8.93 6.91
CA HIS A 120 2.79 -8.42 6.14
C HIS A 120 2.36 -7.20 5.32
N ALA A 121 3.00 -6.08 5.53
CA ALA A 121 2.79 -4.86 4.77
C ALA A 121 4.09 -4.44 4.06
N PHE A 122 3.97 -4.10 2.78
CA PHE A 122 5.05 -3.50 2.00
C PHE A 122 4.75 -2.01 1.85
N VAL A 123 5.62 -1.16 2.35
CA VAL A 123 5.41 0.28 2.42
C VAL A 123 6.53 1.01 1.72
N ILE A 124 6.18 1.91 0.81
CA ILE A 124 7.11 2.88 0.24
C ILE A 124 6.82 4.22 0.90
N GLY A 125 7.67 4.62 1.80
CA GLY A 125 7.52 5.84 2.59
C GLY A 125 8.15 7.04 1.90
N PRO A 126 7.44 8.18 1.81
CA PRO A 126 7.97 9.37 1.16
C PRO A 126 8.76 10.30 2.08
N THR A 127 8.48 10.33 3.37
CA THR A 127 9.08 11.32 4.29
C THR A 127 9.04 10.85 5.74
N GLY A 128 10.05 11.23 6.51
CA GLY A 128 10.13 10.99 7.94
C GLY A 128 11.29 10.05 8.32
N PRO A 129 11.38 9.64 9.58
CA PRO A 129 12.43 8.75 10.06
C PRO A 129 12.41 7.35 9.41
N ASN A 130 11.33 7.02 8.72
CA ASN A 130 11.14 5.77 7.99
C ASN A 130 11.02 6.04 6.47
N THR A 131 11.93 6.87 5.91
CA THR A 131 12.04 7.04 4.46
C THR A 131 12.61 5.80 3.82
N GLY A 132 12.09 5.42 2.67
CA GLY A 132 12.56 4.26 1.93
C GLY A 132 11.50 3.19 1.77
N ILE A 133 11.95 1.96 1.63
CA ILE A 133 11.08 0.80 1.45
C ILE A 133 11.14 -0.07 2.70
N LEU A 134 9.99 -0.31 3.29
CA LEU A 134 9.86 -1.10 4.50
C LEU A 134 8.98 -2.33 4.25
N VAL A 135 9.37 -3.46 4.82
CA VAL A 135 8.49 -4.60 5.03
C VAL A 135 8.19 -4.68 6.53
N VAL A 136 6.92 -4.61 6.86
CA VAL A 136 6.47 -4.68 8.26
C VAL A 136 5.69 -5.98 8.45
N THR A 137 6.05 -6.74 9.47
CA THR A 137 5.28 -7.90 9.93
C THR A 137 4.64 -7.54 11.25
N GLY A 138 3.32 -7.32 11.26
CA GLY A 138 2.61 -6.88 12.43
C GLY A 138 1.45 -5.96 12.10
N ARG A 139 1.23 -4.93 12.92
CA ARG A 139 0.17 -3.95 12.71
C ARG A 139 0.74 -2.56 12.50
N ILE A 140 0.34 -1.93 11.42
CA ILE A 140 0.70 -0.56 11.10
C ILE A 140 -0.54 0.28 10.82
N THR A 141 -0.40 1.58 11.02
CA THR A 141 -1.34 2.59 10.53
C THR A 141 -0.59 3.59 9.67
N VAL A 142 -1.13 3.91 8.52
CA VAL A 142 -0.64 4.99 7.66
C VAL A 142 -1.66 6.12 7.71
N ASP A 143 -1.23 7.27 8.16
CA ASP A 143 -2.01 8.51 8.09
C ASP A 143 -1.80 9.12 6.71
N LEU A 144 -2.85 9.22 5.91
CA LEU A 144 -2.74 9.67 4.52
C LEU A 144 -2.68 11.20 4.39
N ALA A 145 -3.10 11.92 5.42
CA ALA A 145 -2.98 13.38 5.44
C ALA A 145 -1.52 13.83 5.62
N THR A 146 -0.78 13.10 6.45
CA THR A 146 0.62 13.41 6.79
C THR A 146 1.62 12.49 6.11
N GLY A 147 1.20 11.32 5.60
CA GLY A 147 2.08 10.28 5.09
C GLY A 147 2.84 9.52 6.19
N ASN A 148 2.51 9.76 7.46
CA ASN A 148 3.19 9.11 8.58
C ASN A 148 2.83 7.63 8.68
N VAL A 149 3.84 6.79 8.83
CA VAL A 149 3.71 5.37 9.13
C VAL A 149 3.96 5.13 10.61
N ILE A 150 2.97 4.58 11.30
CA ILE A 150 3.05 4.25 12.72
C ILE A 150 3.01 2.72 12.83
N VAL A 151 4.11 2.14 13.31
CA VAL A 151 4.15 0.71 13.63
C VAL A 151 3.62 0.53 15.05
N LEU A 152 2.46 -0.12 15.16
CA LEU A 152 1.79 -0.35 16.46
C LEU A 152 2.34 -1.61 17.13
N SER A 153 2.73 -2.63 16.33
CA SER A 153 3.34 -3.86 16.82
C SER A 153 4.04 -4.59 15.68
N GLY A 154 5.07 -5.39 16.00
CA GLY A 154 5.74 -6.28 15.06
C GLY A 154 7.16 -5.88 14.70
N ASN A 155 7.67 -6.45 13.60
CA ASN A 155 9.02 -6.25 13.13
C ASN A 155 9.04 -5.39 11.86
N VAL A 156 10.05 -4.55 11.73
CA VAL A 156 10.31 -3.72 10.56
C VAL A 156 11.60 -4.17 9.91
N THR A 157 11.55 -4.43 8.60
CA THR A 157 12.71 -4.70 7.77
C THR A 157 12.91 -3.53 6.83
N ASP A 158 14.08 -2.89 6.91
CA ASP A 158 14.50 -1.86 5.96
C ASP A 158 15.06 -2.54 4.70
N VAL A 159 14.30 -2.46 3.62
CA VAL A 159 14.67 -3.06 2.33
C VAL A 159 15.85 -2.32 1.70
N CYS A 160 15.95 -1.02 1.92
CA CYS A 160 17.04 -0.22 1.41
C CYS A 160 18.38 -0.64 2.02
N ALA A 161 18.41 -0.93 3.32
CA ALA A 161 19.60 -1.47 3.99
C ALA A 161 20.00 -2.85 3.46
N LEU A 162 19.03 -3.64 2.99
CA LEU A 162 19.32 -4.95 2.39
C LEU A 162 19.84 -4.86 0.96
N LEU A 163 19.58 -3.77 0.25
CA LEU A 163 20.03 -3.54 -1.13
C LEU A 163 21.46 -3.01 -1.20
N GLY A 164 21.89 -2.20 -0.25
CA GLY A 164 23.23 -1.62 -0.13
C GLY A 164 24.12 -2.41 0.73
#